data_09a83226e74ee8c13a6fcbe2e68bbc88
#
_entry.id   09a83226e74ee8c13a6fcbe2e68bbc88
#
_cell.length_a   1.000
_cell.length_b   1.000
_cell.length_c   1.000
_cell.angle_alpha   90.00
_cell.angle_beta   90.00
_cell.angle_gamma   90.00
#
_symmetry.space_group_name_H-M   'P 1'
#
loop_
_entity.id
_entity.type
_entity.pdbx_description
1 polymer ?
#
loop_
_entity_poly.entity_id
_entity_poly.type
_entity_poly.pdbx_seq_one_letter_code
_entity_poly.pdbx_strand_id
1 'polypeptide(L)'
;MMPVTMRQGPIVFAHRGGSEEVPENTMSAFAYAYEAGIRHVETDAHVTADGKVVICHDETVDRCYDGTGAIAQMTWRELSKLRHRDSGEQMPLLAQVLEAFPDMYFNIDAKEPGVEGPLLDVIADHGAADRVLVASFSEPRLRAVRDIAASDPTRAVATSLGTEAVVRLVGA
;
A
#
# COMPACT_ATOMS: atom_id res chain seq x y z
N MET A 1 15.23 14.56 -0.03
CA MET A 1 15.07 13.50 1.00
C MET A 1 15.80 12.25 0.49
N MET A 2 16.46 11.42 1.32
CA MET A 2 17.10 10.19 0.83
C MET A 2 16.01 9.16 0.50
N PRO A 3 16.08 8.48 -0.65
CA PRO A 3 15.16 7.39 -0.98
C PRO A 3 15.12 6.34 0.15
N VAL A 4 13.96 5.72 0.34
CA VAL A 4 13.74 4.70 1.38
C VAL A 4 14.80 3.58 1.34
N THR A 5 15.30 3.25 0.16
CA THR A 5 16.29 2.20 -0.09
C THR A 5 17.74 2.57 0.27
N MET A 6 18.05 3.83 0.62
CA MET A 6 19.43 4.32 0.87
C MET A 6 19.70 4.63 2.34
N ARG A 7 18.80 4.30 3.25
CA ARG A 7 19.02 4.54 4.68
C ARG A 7 20.02 3.51 5.27
N GLN A 8 20.92 3.99 6.12
CA GLN A 8 21.86 3.13 6.84
C GLN A 8 21.22 2.67 8.17
N GLY A 9 21.40 1.40 8.51
CA GLY A 9 20.93 0.79 9.73
C GLY A 9 19.62 0.01 9.58
N PRO A 10 19.18 -0.68 10.64
CA PRO A 10 17.93 -1.44 10.62
C PRO A 10 16.73 -0.49 10.47
N ILE A 11 15.81 -0.86 9.59
CA ILE A 11 14.53 -0.17 9.40
C ILE A 11 13.44 -1.03 10.01
N VAL A 12 12.65 -0.45 10.91
CA VAL A 12 11.48 -1.10 11.50
C VAL A 12 10.23 -0.59 10.79
N PHE A 13 9.44 -1.49 10.24
CA PHE A 13 8.15 -1.18 9.63
C PHE A 13 7.02 -1.53 10.59
N ALA A 14 6.08 -0.59 10.80
CA ALA A 14 4.80 -0.89 11.44
C ALA A 14 3.94 -1.65 10.42
N HIS A 15 3.78 -2.96 10.62
CA HIS A 15 2.97 -3.83 9.75
C HIS A 15 1.51 -3.40 9.80
N ARG A 16 0.94 -3.00 8.66
CA ARG A 16 -0.42 -2.45 8.51
C ARG A 16 -0.73 -1.31 9.48
N GLY A 17 0.29 -0.50 9.82
CA GLY A 17 0.17 0.59 10.78
C GLY A 17 0.31 0.19 12.27
N GLY A 18 0.45 -1.11 12.58
CA GLY A 18 0.56 -1.62 13.96
C GLY A 18 -0.54 -2.61 14.32
N SER A 19 -0.82 -3.57 13.43
CA SER A 19 -1.96 -4.50 13.48
C SER A 19 -2.08 -5.38 14.72
N GLU A 20 -1.02 -5.51 15.52
CA GLU A 20 -1.07 -6.23 16.81
C GLU A 20 -1.69 -5.40 17.94
N GLU A 21 -1.77 -4.07 17.79
CA GLU A 21 -2.18 -3.14 18.85
C GLU A 21 -3.37 -2.27 18.46
N VAL A 22 -3.56 -2.03 17.16
CA VAL A 22 -4.62 -1.16 16.63
C VAL A 22 -5.26 -1.81 15.39
N PRO A 23 -6.50 -1.42 15.04
CA PRO A 23 -7.17 -1.93 13.84
C PRO A 23 -6.36 -1.67 12.57
N GLU A 24 -5.98 -2.76 11.87
CA GLU A 24 -5.08 -2.75 10.73
C GLU A 24 -5.54 -1.86 9.57
N ASN A 25 -4.58 -1.25 8.86
CA ASN A 25 -4.85 -0.54 7.61
C ASN A 25 -5.91 0.58 7.74
N THR A 26 -5.94 1.27 8.89
CA THR A 26 -6.82 2.41 9.16
C THR A 26 -6.03 3.72 9.27
N MET A 27 -6.70 4.85 9.13
CA MET A 27 -6.05 6.16 9.34
C MET A 27 -5.54 6.29 10.77
N SER A 28 -6.26 5.76 11.76
CA SER A 28 -5.81 5.75 13.16
C SER A 28 -4.59 4.85 13.39
N ALA A 29 -4.45 3.73 12.67
CA ALA A 29 -3.26 2.89 12.75
C ALA A 29 -2.00 3.62 12.24
N PHE A 30 -2.12 4.34 11.13
CA PHE A 30 -1.01 5.14 10.62
C PHE A 30 -0.66 6.30 11.57
N ALA A 31 -1.66 6.96 12.15
CA ALA A 31 -1.46 8.00 13.17
C ALA A 31 -0.77 7.42 14.42
N TYR A 32 -1.19 6.24 14.90
CA TYR A 32 -0.58 5.53 16.01
C TYR A 32 0.92 5.27 15.77
N ALA A 33 1.26 4.70 14.61
CA ALA A 33 2.66 4.48 14.24
C ALA A 33 3.45 5.80 14.20
N TYR A 34 2.86 6.85 13.64
CA TYR A 34 3.46 8.16 13.56
C TYR A 34 3.72 8.77 14.94
N GLU A 35 2.76 8.71 15.86
CA GLU A 35 2.87 9.19 17.25
C GLU A 35 3.89 8.39 18.05
N ALA A 36 4.00 7.08 17.81
CA ALA A 36 5.04 6.22 18.38
C ALA A 36 6.46 6.51 17.85
N GLY A 37 6.62 7.48 16.93
CA GLY A 37 7.91 7.83 16.33
C GLY A 37 8.34 6.93 15.18
N ILE A 38 7.53 5.94 14.77
CA ILE A 38 7.79 5.08 13.63
C ILE A 38 7.45 5.86 12.34
N ARG A 39 8.38 5.88 11.40
CA ARG A 39 8.22 6.60 10.13
C ARG A 39 8.14 5.68 8.93
N HIS A 40 8.25 4.38 9.13
CA HIS A 40 8.14 3.38 8.09
C HIS A 40 6.95 2.48 8.38
N VAL A 41 6.05 2.38 7.43
CA VAL A 41 4.83 1.58 7.52
C VAL A 41 4.77 0.63 6.32
N GLU A 42 4.38 -0.59 6.59
CA GLU A 42 3.95 -1.52 5.57
C GLU A 42 2.43 -1.50 5.48
N THR A 43 1.88 -1.59 4.28
CA THR A 43 0.44 -1.58 4.02
C THR A 43 0.11 -2.25 2.68
N ASP A 44 -1.18 -2.49 2.45
CA ASP A 44 -1.70 -3.31 1.37
C ASP A 44 -2.63 -2.51 0.46
N ALA A 45 -2.46 -2.61 -0.86
CA ALA A 45 -3.24 -1.85 -1.83
C ALA A 45 -4.06 -2.74 -2.75
N HIS A 46 -5.34 -2.39 -2.90
CA HIS A 46 -6.27 -2.93 -3.87
C HIS A 46 -6.82 -1.83 -4.78
N VAL A 47 -7.41 -2.23 -5.92
CA VAL A 47 -8.10 -1.31 -6.82
C VAL A 47 -9.60 -1.60 -6.87
N THR A 48 -10.42 -0.56 -6.76
CA THR A 48 -11.87 -0.67 -6.85
C THR A 48 -12.35 -0.81 -8.29
N ALA A 49 -13.62 -1.19 -8.51
CA ALA A 49 -14.24 -1.29 -9.83
C ALA A 49 -14.19 0.03 -10.63
N ASP A 50 -14.12 1.17 -9.97
CA ASP A 50 -14.02 2.51 -10.57
C ASP A 50 -12.59 3.09 -10.50
N GLY A 51 -11.57 2.23 -10.29
CA GLY A 51 -10.15 2.57 -10.42
C GLY A 51 -9.55 3.35 -9.25
N LYS A 52 -10.18 3.37 -8.08
CA LYS A 52 -9.61 3.99 -6.89
C LYS A 52 -8.71 3.02 -6.15
N VAL A 53 -7.56 3.50 -5.66
CA VAL A 53 -6.65 2.69 -4.85
C VAL A 53 -7.04 2.82 -3.39
N VAL A 54 -7.39 1.70 -2.77
CA VAL A 54 -7.81 1.59 -1.37
C VAL A 54 -6.81 0.77 -0.56
N ILE A 55 -6.82 0.97 0.74
CA ILE A 55 -5.94 0.28 1.68
C ILE A 55 -6.74 -0.80 2.40
N CYS A 56 -6.38 -2.05 2.13
CA CYS A 56 -6.96 -3.24 2.76
C CYS A 56 -6.04 -4.43 2.52
N HIS A 57 -5.96 -5.37 3.47
CA HIS A 57 -5.16 -6.58 3.28
C HIS A 57 -5.87 -7.62 2.42
N ASP A 58 -7.14 -7.91 2.73
CA ASP A 58 -7.89 -8.98 2.09
C ASP A 58 -8.50 -8.51 0.76
N GLU A 59 -8.70 -9.43 -0.17
CA GLU A 59 -9.40 -9.20 -1.44
C GLU A 59 -10.88 -8.82 -1.25
N THR A 60 -11.44 -9.16 -0.07
CA THR A 60 -12.83 -8.90 0.28
C THR A 60 -12.95 -8.03 1.54
N VAL A 61 -14.08 -7.37 1.69
CA VAL A 61 -14.35 -6.52 2.87
C VAL A 61 -14.82 -7.32 4.09
N ASP A 62 -15.08 -8.61 3.95
CA ASP A 62 -15.86 -9.44 4.88
C ASP A 62 -15.28 -9.53 6.30
N ARG A 63 -13.95 -9.60 6.43
CA ARG A 63 -13.29 -9.72 7.72
C ARG A 63 -13.27 -8.41 8.49
N CYS A 64 -12.86 -7.34 7.85
CA CYS A 64 -12.58 -6.08 8.53
C CYS A 64 -13.74 -5.09 8.51
N TYR A 65 -14.69 -5.20 7.57
CA TYR A 65 -15.75 -4.21 7.38
C TYR A 65 -17.14 -4.82 7.57
N ASP A 66 -18.14 -3.98 7.82
CA ASP A 66 -19.54 -4.33 8.03
C ASP A 66 -20.32 -4.64 6.73
N GLY A 67 -19.61 -5.02 5.68
CA GLY A 67 -20.13 -5.45 4.39
C GLY A 67 -19.67 -6.84 3.99
N THR A 68 -19.98 -7.22 2.75
CA THR A 68 -19.53 -8.46 2.10
C THR A 68 -19.24 -8.22 0.63
N GLY A 69 -18.22 -8.88 0.09
CA GLY A 69 -17.89 -8.86 -1.33
C GLY A 69 -16.45 -8.46 -1.64
N ALA A 70 -16.08 -8.68 -2.90
CA ALA A 70 -14.74 -8.38 -3.38
C ALA A 70 -14.55 -6.89 -3.67
N ILE A 71 -13.44 -6.31 -3.21
CA ILE A 71 -13.08 -4.90 -3.40
C ILE A 71 -13.07 -4.54 -4.89
N ALA A 72 -12.47 -5.40 -5.73
CA ALA A 72 -12.39 -5.19 -7.18
C ALA A 72 -13.75 -5.14 -7.90
N GLN A 73 -14.82 -5.60 -7.26
CA GLN A 73 -16.19 -5.57 -7.80
C GLN A 73 -17.03 -4.43 -7.25
N MET A 74 -16.53 -3.66 -6.29
CA MET A 74 -17.21 -2.56 -5.64
C MET A 74 -16.63 -1.21 -6.08
N THR A 75 -17.49 -0.22 -6.25
CA THR A 75 -17.07 1.16 -6.47
C THR A 75 -16.63 1.80 -5.14
N TRP A 76 -15.81 2.85 -5.22
CA TRP A 76 -15.47 3.65 -4.04
C TRP A 76 -16.73 4.20 -3.33
N ARG A 77 -17.74 4.58 -4.09
CA ARG A 77 -19.02 5.05 -3.53
C ARG A 77 -19.71 4.00 -2.64
N GLU A 78 -19.54 2.73 -2.95
CA GLU A 78 -20.08 1.61 -2.13
C GLU A 78 -19.19 1.34 -0.94
N LEU A 79 -17.87 1.21 -1.15
CA LEU A 79 -16.88 0.95 -0.10
C LEU A 79 -16.85 2.05 0.97
N SER A 80 -16.99 3.32 0.58
CA SER A 80 -16.96 4.46 1.51
C SER A 80 -18.12 4.50 2.52
N LYS A 81 -19.16 3.69 2.31
CA LYS A 81 -20.27 3.55 3.26
C LYS A 81 -20.00 2.52 4.34
N LEU A 82 -19.09 1.59 4.09
CA LEU A 82 -18.73 0.54 5.02
C LEU A 82 -17.90 1.10 6.18
N ARG A 83 -18.00 0.43 7.30
CA ARG A 83 -17.26 0.78 8.53
C ARG A 83 -16.41 -0.40 8.97
N HIS A 84 -15.18 -0.10 9.33
CA HIS A 84 -14.30 -1.08 9.96
C HIS A 84 -14.93 -1.56 11.26
N ARG A 85 -14.98 -2.88 11.47
CA ARG A 85 -15.73 -3.49 12.58
C ARG A 85 -15.23 -3.06 13.95
N ASP A 86 -13.92 -2.89 14.09
CA ASP A 86 -13.30 -2.59 15.38
C ASP A 86 -13.13 -1.08 15.61
N SER A 87 -12.84 -0.28 14.58
CA SER A 87 -12.59 1.16 14.74
C SER A 87 -13.77 2.05 14.33
N GLY A 88 -14.72 1.54 13.54
CA GLY A 88 -15.80 2.34 12.95
C GLY A 88 -15.35 3.30 11.82
N GLU A 89 -14.08 3.27 11.45
CA GLU A 89 -13.54 4.11 10.37
C GLU A 89 -13.95 3.64 8.99
N GLN A 90 -13.87 4.54 8.02
CA GLN A 90 -13.98 4.19 6.60
C GLN A 90 -12.67 3.52 6.14
N MET A 91 -12.77 2.71 5.07
CA MET A 91 -11.59 2.22 4.35
C MET A 91 -10.80 3.43 3.80
N PRO A 92 -9.48 3.54 4.04
CA PRO A 92 -8.72 4.66 3.51
C PRO A 92 -8.48 4.54 2.01
N LEU A 93 -8.54 5.66 1.30
CA LEU A 93 -7.88 5.77 -0.01
C LEU A 93 -6.39 5.97 0.20
N LEU A 94 -5.55 5.37 -0.67
CA LEU A 94 -4.11 5.61 -0.64
C LEU A 94 -3.78 7.12 -0.75
N ALA A 95 -4.51 7.85 -1.59
CA ALA A 95 -4.37 9.30 -1.74
C ALA A 95 -4.49 10.03 -0.39
N GLN A 96 -5.50 9.69 0.41
CA GLN A 96 -5.72 10.27 1.74
C GLN A 96 -4.57 9.96 2.70
N VAL A 97 -4.06 8.72 2.66
CA VAL A 97 -2.93 8.30 3.50
C VAL A 97 -1.66 9.09 3.13
N LEU A 98 -1.34 9.18 1.84
CA LEU A 98 -0.15 9.90 1.38
C LEU A 98 -0.22 11.41 1.68
N GLU A 99 -1.41 11.99 1.62
CA GLU A 99 -1.64 13.40 1.96
C GLU A 99 -1.53 13.66 3.47
N ALA A 100 -2.13 12.81 4.29
CA ALA A 100 -2.16 12.96 5.74
C ALA A 100 -0.77 12.74 6.39
N PHE A 101 0.07 11.89 5.80
CA PHE A 101 1.37 11.50 6.36
C PHE A 101 2.55 11.78 5.39
N PRO A 102 2.84 13.06 5.09
CA PRO A 102 3.85 13.43 4.09
C PRO A 102 5.29 13.03 4.48
N ASP A 103 5.57 12.85 5.78
CA ASP A 103 6.89 12.49 6.30
C ASP A 103 7.07 10.98 6.55
N MET A 104 6.06 10.17 6.24
CA MET A 104 6.14 8.72 6.38
C MET A 104 6.63 8.06 5.10
N TYR A 105 7.30 6.94 5.28
CA TYR A 105 7.74 6.02 4.21
C TYR A 105 6.83 4.80 4.19
N PHE A 106 6.40 4.41 3.01
CA PHE A 106 5.46 3.30 2.84
C PHE A 106 6.07 2.18 2.01
N ASN A 107 5.99 0.96 2.53
CA ASN A 107 6.13 -0.27 1.78
C ASN A 107 4.72 -0.75 1.41
N ILE A 108 4.33 -0.63 0.14
CA ILE A 108 2.96 -0.91 -0.30
C ILE A 108 2.93 -2.22 -1.07
N ASP A 109 2.30 -3.26 -0.50
CA ASP A 109 2.07 -4.53 -1.18
C ASP A 109 0.93 -4.39 -2.19
N ALA A 110 1.26 -4.52 -3.46
CA ALA A 110 0.29 -4.56 -4.55
C ALA A 110 -0.38 -5.94 -4.59
N LYS A 111 -1.66 -6.05 -4.20
CA LYS A 111 -2.32 -7.32 -3.89
C LYS A 111 -2.88 -8.05 -5.11
N GLU A 112 -3.32 -7.37 -6.15
CA GLU A 112 -4.04 -7.97 -7.26
C GLU A 112 -3.60 -7.44 -8.63
N PRO A 113 -3.83 -8.18 -9.72
CA PRO A 113 -3.61 -7.66 -11.07
C PRO A 113 -4.51 -6.45 -11.36
N GLY A 114 -3.96 -5.47 -12.06
CA GLY A 114 -4.68 -4.24 -12.44
C GLY A 114 -4.48 -3.09 -11.45
N VAL A 115 -3.90 -3.32 -10.26
CA VAL A 115 -3.58 -2.25 -9.31
C VAL A 115 -2.35 -1.44 -9.73
N GLU A 116 -1.49 -1.99 -10.59
CA GLU A 116 -0.17 -1.45 -10.90
C GLU A 116 -0.23 -0.03 -11.46
N GLY A 117 -1.06 0.18 -12.49
CA GLY A 117 -1.24 1.50 -13.12
C GLY A 117 -1.83 2.53 -12.15
N PRO A 118 -3.04 2.29 -11.61
CA PRO A 118 -3.67 3.19 -10.64
C PRO A 118 -2.79 3.50 -9.41
N LEU A 119 -2.04 2.51 -8.91
CA LEU A 119 -1.12 2.71 -7.80
C LEU A 119 -0.01 3.70 -8.14
N LEU A 120 0.63 3.53 -9.30
CA LEU A 120 1.68 4.43 -9.76
C LEU A 120 1.14 5.84 -10.05
N ASP A 121 -0.08 5.97 -10.57
CA ASP A 121 -0.74 7.26 -10.76
C ASP A 121 -0.91 8.01 -9.45
N VAL A 122 -1.44 7.34 -8.42
CA VAL A 122 -1.63 7.96 -7.10
C VAL A 122 -0.28 8.37 -6.49
N ILE A 123 0.76 7.53 -6.60
CA ILE A 123 2.11 7.86 -6.08
C ILE A 123 2.68 9.09 -6.79
N ALA A 124 2.55 9.17 -8.11
CA ALA A 124 3.05 10.28 -8.92
C ALA A 124 2.28 11.58 -8.63
N ASP A 125 0.96 11.52 -8.60
CA ASP A 125 0.09 12.68 -8.35
C ASP A 125 0.36 13.33 -6.98
N HIS A 126 0.82 12.53 -6.00
CA HIS A 126 1.15 13.02 -4.64
C HIS A 126 2.66 13.28 -4.45
N GLY A 127 3.48 13.17 -5.50
CA GLY A 127 4.93 13.36 -5.41
C GLY A 127 5.59 12.43 -4.39
N ALA A 128 5.08 11.20 -4.25
CA ALA A 128 5.44 10.28 -3.17
C ALA A 128 6.53 9.26 -3.56
N ALA A 129 7.07 9.31 -4.78
CA ALA A 129 7.99 8.31 -5.32
C ALA A 129 9.24 8.07 -4.45
N ASP A 130 9.78 9.12 -3.81
CA ASP A 130 10.97 9.02 -2.97
C ASP A 130 10.72 8.37 -1.59
N ARG A 131 9.45 8.21 -1.21
CA ARG A 131 9.04 7.67 0.09
C ARG A 131 8.13 6.45 0.00
N VAL A 132 7.94 5.90 -1.21
CA VAL A 132 7.19 4.68 -1.45
C VAL A 132 8.10 3.61 -2.04
N LEU A 133 7.98 2.39 -1.53
CA LEU A 133 8.47 1.16 -2.11
C LEU A 133 7.26 0.31 -2.50
N VAL A 134 7.12 -0.04 -3.76
CA VAL A 134 6.08 -0.97 -4.19
C VAL A 134 6.61 -2.39 -4.05
N ALA A 135 5.90 -3.19 -3.26
CA ALA A 135 6.18 -4.60 -3.03
C ALA A 135 5.10 -5.49 -3.67
N SER A 136 5.43 -6.73 -3.90
CA SER A 136 4.48 -7.80 -4.14
C SER A 136 5.17 -9.16 -4.01
N PHE A 137 4.43 -10.17 -3.58
CA PHE A 137 4.85 -11.56 -3.66
C PHE A 137 4.85 -12.08 -5.12
N SER A 138 4.14 -11.41 -6.03
CA SER A 138 4.02 -11.77 -7.44
C SER A 138 5.11 -11.08 -8.28
N GLU A 139 6.09 -11.83 -8.79
CA GLU A 139 7.10 -11.29 -9.71
C GLU A 139 6.50 -10.77 -11.02
N PRO A 140 5.46 -11.39 -11.63
CA PRO A 140 4.78 -10.81 -12.79
C PRO A 140 4.21 -9.41 -12.51
N ARG A 141 3.63 -9.17 -11.32
CA ARG A 141 3.10 -7.87 -10.91
C ARG A 141 4.20 -6.83 -10.76
N LEU A 142 5.30 -7.17 -10.08
CA LEU A 142 6.44 -6.27 -9.97
C LEU A 142 7.08 -5.95 -11.31
N ARG A 143 7.08 -6.92 -12.25
CA ARG A 143 7.53 -6.67 -13.62
C ARG A 143 6.62 -5.66 -14.31
N ALA A 144 5.30 -5.82 -14.21
CA ALA A 144 4.33 -4.85 -14.76
C ALA A 144 4.54 -3.44 -14.19
N VAL A 145 4.76 -3.30 -12.88
CA VAL A 145 5.11 -2.02 -12.23
C VAL A 145 6.37 -1.41 -12.86
N ARG A 146 7.44 -2.21 -13.01
CA ARG A 146 8.71 -1.74 -13.61
C ARG A 146 8.57 -1.37 -15.09
N ASP A 147 7.76 -2.11 -15.84
CA ASP A 147 7.52 -1.84 -17.27
C ASP A 147 6.76 -0.52 -17.45
N ILE A 148 5.75 -0.25 -16.61
CA ILE A 148 5.05 1.03 -16.61
C ILE A 148 6.00 2.17 -16.22
N ALA A 149 6.77 2.02 -15.14
CA ALA A 149 7.75 3.01 -14.69
C ALA A 149 8.86 3.28 -15.74
N ALA A 150 9.29 2.26 -16.50
CA ALA A 150 10.26 2.41 -17.57
C ALA A 150 9.70 3.16 -18.79
N SER A 151 8.38 3.04 -19.05
CA SER A 151 7.69 3.74 -20.14
C SER A 151 7.36 5.19 -19.80
N ASP A 152 7.25 5.52 -18.53
CA ASP A 152 6.91 6.86 -18.03
C ASP A 152 7.76 7.21 -16.79
N PRO A 153 8.82 8.01 -16.95
CA PRO A 153 9.70 8.40 -15.84
C PRO A 153 8.99 9.14 -14.69
N THR A 154 7.82 9.75 -14.91
CA THR A 154 7.04 10.40 -13.85
C THR A 154 6.45 9.41 -12.87
N ARG A 155 6.35 8.13 -13.26
CA ARG A 155 5.86 7.01 -12.46
C ARG A 155 7.00 6.16 -11.86
N ALA A 156 8.24 6.63 -11.92
CA ALA A 156 9.39 5.91 -11.37
C ALA A 156 9.23 5.74 -9.85
N VAL A 157 9.41 4.51 -9.37
CA VAL A 157 9.28 4.13 -7.96
C VAL A 157 10.24 3.00 -7.62
N ALA A 158 10.69 2.92 -6.38
CA ALA A 158 11.43 1.75 -5.89
C ALA A 158 10.52 0.52 -5.81
N THR A 159 11.06 -0.67 -6.14
CA THR A 159 10.33 -1.94 -6.05
C THR A 159 11.10 -2.97 -5.24
N SER A 160 10.39 -3.85 -4.54
CA SER A 160 10.96 -5.04 -3.91
C SER A 160 11.36 -6.11 -4.94
N LEU A 161 11.94 -7.20 -4.46
CA LEU A 161 12.04 -8.48 -5.19
C LEU A 161 10.80 -9.32 -4.89
N GLY A 162 10.26 -9.98 -5.91
CA GLY A 162 9.22 -10.99 -5.71
C GLY A 162 9.78 -12.30 -5.15
N THR A 163 8.90 -13.20 -4.70
CA THR A 163 9.30 -14.47 -4.07
C THR A 163 10.25 -15.30 -4.94
N GLU A 164 9.99 -15.40 -6.24
CA GLU A 164 10.85 -16.16 -7.16
C GLU A 164 12.27 -15.59 -7.29
N ALA A 165 12.37 -14.25 -7.32
CA ALA A 165 13.67 -13.56 -7.39
C ALA A 165 14.47 -13.74 -6.11
N VAL A 166 13.82 -13.70 -4.95
CA VAL A 166 14.45 -13.98 -3.64
C VAL A 166 14.96 -15.42 -3.58
N VAL A 167 14.13 -16.41 -4.00
CA VAL A 167 14.55 -17.84 -4.02
C VAL A 167 15.76 -18.05 -4.93
N ARG A 168 15.81 -17.42 -6.10
CA ARG A 168 16.97 -17.49 -6.99
C ARG A 168 18.23 -16.87 -6.38
N LEU A 169 18.07 -15.78 -5.63
CA LEU A 169 19.21 -15.06 -5.03
C LEU A 169 19.84 -15.84 -3.87
N VAL A 170 19.02 -16.53 -3.04
CA VAL A 170 19.51 -17.32 -1.89
C VAL A 170 19.86 -18.76 -2.25
N GLY A 171 19.44 -19.26 -3.41
CA GLY A 171 19.71 -20.62 -3.89
C GLY A 171 20.91 -20.72 -4.85
N ALA A 172 21.60 -19.61 -5.11
CA ALA A 172 22.80 -19.51 -5.92
C ALA A 172 24.05 -19.46 -5.06
#